data_632fc960bfa20f4ff5615c66136f2f98
#
_entry.id   632fc960bfa20f4ff5615c66136f2f98
#
_cell.length_a   1.000
_cell.length_b   1.000
_cell.length_c   1.000
_cell.angle_alpha   90.00
_cell.angle_beta   90.00
_cell.angle_gamma   90.00
#
_symmetry.space_group_name_H-M   'P 1'
#
loop_
_entity.id
_entity.type
_entity.pdbx_description
1 polymer ?
#
loop_
_entity_poly.entity_id
_entity_poly.type
_entity_poly.pdbx_seq_one_letter_code
_entity_poly.pdbx_strand_id
1 'polypeptide(L)'
;MITSKEVFAKRREGSVDEAYRMALELLSSPNADAWDRKAFCWCLIDIIKRDAENGNNENLANYRKQLESVEADPSDEVLAKGVRNALSLCTPSGQEIIRAKTLSKEGQHAGAAAAYRKALAACPDDKEVQIGLGWELYKHSKELMAAENVNLRDVKRNLNDYLKLGVEKPSRLHSCVLQLATKLAGQDKLSMLVFSRLWNLDNLRPEDFERFRAEDGKEYPSLAEKAIQQAGKEAAASDNTQEQEHVLPSLDAAIERFPDNVWLKLDKAKVLLSLGMHDEALAFGLAVAKAKPSDYWAWGLLGDIISRTDREAALGCYCQALSCPAEDKFTGKIRLKVARYMQESNNFAAAKLEVETVVHSKASEGHRIPEEAAEIASQPWFAETEAASSNRDFYKSKVPAAEALLFGSLPWIDACVGEKYAAPGKENKSKRTIFLKTASLPTETSIPESKLGHRKLSPGDAIRVKGEFDDNQRFKVFVLEDRVAESGWDVFPELVGVVDHVNREKGVLHFIVDREIDGVAPLSELGDSFSEGDSIALRLSRYTSKHGPACRFHHAKVSDKQPSERVKKRFCEKVRVSNGMGFTESEIYVPPPLVSRHRLNDGHTVSGTAVLSFNKKRSNWGWRAISIAND
;
A
#
# COMPACT_ATOMS: atom_id res chain seq x y z
N MET A 1 -69.47 14.14 28.10
CA MET A 1 -69.43 13.40 26.81
C MET A 1 -67.96 13.24 26.44
N ILE A 2 -67.48 12.02 26.32
CA ILE A 2 -66.07 11.75 25.99
C ILE A 2 -65.80 12.22 24.56
N THR A 3 -64.61 12.73 24.32
CA THR A 3 -64.18 13.22 22.99
C THR A 3 -62.90 12.52 22.56
N SER A 4 -62.64 12.40 21.23
CA SER A 4 -61.41 11.83 20.68
C SER A 4 -60.15 12.58 21.20
N LYS A 5 -60.26 13.85 21.51
CA LYS A 5 -59.21 14.70 22.08
C LYS A 5 -58.78 14.23 23.48
N GLU A 6 -59.74 13.84 24.32
CA GLU A 6 -59.51 13.29 25.66
C GLU A 6 -58.91 11.90 25.59
N VAL A 7 -59.37 11.06 24.66
CA VAL A 7 -58.79 9.76 24.39
C VAL A 7 -57.30 9.88 24.00
N PHE A 8 -56.96 10.81 23.07
CA PHE A 8 -55.58 11.06 22.71
C PHE A 8 -54.73 11.65 23.85
N ALA A 9 -55.36 12.42 24.77
CA ALA A 9 -54.68 12.94 25.96
C ALA A 9 -54.29 11.76 26.90
N LYS A 10 -55.25 10.88 27.22
CA LYS A 10 -55.03 9.69 28.07
C LYS A 10 -54.02 8.74 27.48
N ARG A 11 -54.05 8.57 26.15
CA ARG A 11 -53.05 7.80 25.43
C ARG A 11 -51.63 8.36 25.62
N ARG A 12 -51.45 9.71 25.53
CA ARG A 12 -50.16 10.40 25.73
C ARG A 12 -49.66 10.31 27.18
N GLU A 13 -50.59 10.22 28.17
CA GLU A 13 -50.26 9.99 29.58
C GLU A 13 -49.78 8.55 29.86
N GLY A 14 -49.87 7.63 28.87
CA GLY A 14 -49.49 6.23 29.02
C GLY A 14 -50.60 5.36 29.65
N SER A 15 -51.79 5.93 29.91
CA SER A 15 -52.94 5.21 30.47
C SER A 15 -53.70 4.42 29.40
N VAL A 16 -53.03 3.41 28.80
CA VAL A 16 -53.49 2.68 27.60
C VAL A 16 -54.84 2.01 27.79
N ASP A 17 -55.09 1.37 28.97
CA ASP A 17 -56.35 0.67 29.25
C ASP A 17 -57.52 1.65 29.44
N GLU A 18 -57.28 2.77 30.07
CA GLU A 18 -58.29 3.84 30.23
C GLU A 18 -58.61 4.47 28.88
N ALA A 19 -57.58 4.80 28.09
CA ALA A 19 -57.77 5.33 26.74
C ALA A 19 -58.55 4.38 25.83
N TYR A 20 -58.28 3.07 25.93
CA TYR A 20 -59.02 2.04 25.17
C TYR A 20 -60.48 1.94 25.60
N ARG A 21 -60.79 1.94 26.90
CA ARG A 21 -62.17 1.94 27.39
C ARG A 21 -62.93 3.20 26.92
N MET A 22 -62.34 4.35 27.05
CA MET A 22 -62.90 5.61 26.55
C MET A 22 -63.16 5.60 25.04
N ALA A 23 -62.24 5.03 24.27
CA ALA A 23 -62.36 4.90 22.82
C ALA A 23 -63.46 3.92 22.40
N LEU A 24 -63.68 2.83 23.15
CA LEU A 24 -64.80 1.89 22.97
C LEU A 24 -66.14 2.57 23.20
N GLU A 25 -66.27 3.33 24.31
CA GLU A 25 -67.48 4.07 24.63
C GLU A 25 -67.79 5.13 23.56
N LEU A 26 -66.76 5.85 23.09
CA LEU A 26 -66.87 6.85 22.04
C LEU A 26 -67.36 6.23 20.71
N LEU A 27 -66.77 5.07 20.32
CA LEU A 27 -67.17 4.37 19.11
C LEU A 27 -68.57 3.77 19.14
N SER A 28 -69.12 3.49 20.35
CA SER A 28 -70.47 2.98 20.57
C SER A 28 -71.53 4.08 20.39
N SER A 29 -71.14 5.33 20.26
CA SER A 29 -72.03 6.45 20.03
C SER A 29 -72.56 6.45 18.58
N PRO A 30 -73.87 6.74 18.38
CA PRO A 30 -74.46 6.82 17.04
C PRO A 30 -73.82 7.90 16.14
N ASN A 31 -73.14 8.87 16.73
CA ASN A 31 -72.51 10.00 16.07
C ASN A 31 -70.98 9.88 15.95
N ALA A 32 -70.42 8.67 16.06
CA ALA A 32 -68.97 8.45 15.97
C ALA A 32 -68.42 8.86 14.60
N ASP A 33 -67.45 9.78 14.61
CA ASP A 33 -66.83 10.34 13.42
C ASP A 33 -65.51 9.67 13.02
N ALA A 34 -64.83 10.23 12.00
CA ALA A 34 -63.55 9.68 11.53
C ALA A 34 -62.43 9.85 12.57
N TRP A 35 -62.46 10.89 13.41
CA TRP A 35 -61.49 11.10 14.47
C TRP A 35 -61.64 10.14 15.61
N ASP A 36 -62.90 9.74 15.91
CA ASP A 36 -63.21 8.76 16.93
C ASP A 36 -62.70 7.37 16.50
N ARG A 37 -62.92 7.00 15.24
CA ARG A 37 -62.34 5.76 14.64
C ARG A 37 -60.83 5.79 14.67
N LYS A 38 -60.23 6.91 14.32
CA LYS A 38 -58.77 7.10 14.37
C LYS A 38 -58.23 6.94 15.81
N ALA A 39 -58.90 7.57 16.79
CA ALA A 39 -58.50 7.43 18.21
C ALA A 39 -58.55 6.00 18.68
N PHE A 40 -59.63 5.28 18.33
CA PHE A 40 -59.78 3.87 18.67
C PHE A 40 -58.70 2.96 18.03
N CYS A 41 -58.42 3.15 16.72
CA CYS A 41 -57.32 2.45 16.05
C CYS A 41 -55.99 2.65 16.77
N TRP A 42 -55.67 3.87 17.16
CA TRP A 42 -54.42 4.14 17.89
C TRP A 42 -54.38 3.53 19.28
N CYS A 43 -55.51 3.47 20.01
CA CYS A 43 -55.60 2.80 21.29
C CYS A 43 -55.41 1.27 21.13
N LEU A 44 -56.02 0.66 20.10
CA LEU A 44 -55.80 -0.74 19.77
C LEU A 44 -54.34 -1.04 19.40
N ILE A 45 -53.73 -0.18 18.62
CA ILE A 45 -52.30 -0.31 18.25
C ILE A 45 -51.44 -0.34 19.53
N ASP A 46 -51.66 0.61 20.46
CA ASP A 46 -50.86 0.71 21.67
C ASP A 46 -51.09 -0.47 22.64
N ILE A 47 -52.37 -0.91 22.82
CA ILE A 47 -52.67 -2.03 23.69
C ILE A 47 -52.15 -3.36 23.14
N ILE A 48 -52.31 -3.58 21.82
CA ILE A 48 -51.75 -4.77 21.14
C ILE A 48 -50.23 -4.80 21.30
N LYS A 49 -49.57 -3.65 21.07
CA LYS A 49 -48.11 -3.56 21.21
C LYS A 49 -47.66 -3.86 22.64
N ARG A 50 -48.29 -3.22 23.64
CA ARG A 50 -47.98 -3.44 25.05
C ARG A 50 -48.19 -4.90 25.48
N ASP A 51 -49.34 -5.46 25.12
CA ASP A 51 -49.71 -6.81 25.56
C ASP A 51 -48.83 -7.86 24.87
N ALA A 52 -48.52 -7.67 23.60
CA ALA A 52 -47.60 -8.52 22.88
C ALA A 52 -46.17 -8.44 23.46
N GLU A 53 -45.69 -7.24 23.81
CA GLU A 53 -44.34 -7.04 24.43
C GLU A 53 -44.26 -7.67 25.83
N ASN A 54 -45.37 -7.68 26.59
CA ASN A 54 -45.44 -8.26 27.92
C ASN A 54 -45.78 -9.76 27.92
N GLY A 55 -45.96 -10.37 26.73
CA GLY A 55 -46.34 -11.79 26.61
C GLY A 55 -47.81 -12.09 27.01
N ASN A 56 -48.66 -11.07 27.14
CA ASN A 56 -50.05 -11.19 27.49
C ASN A 56 -50.92 -11.42 26.24
N ASN A 57 -50.94 -12.66 25.75
CA ASN A 57 -51.50 -12.99 24.45
C ASN A 57 -53.01 -13.31 24.46
N GLU A 58 -53.64 -13.36 25.64
CA GLU A 58 -55.03 -13.82 25.80
C GLU A 58 -56.04 -13.00 24.97
N ASN A 59 -55.87 -11.70 24.88
CA ASN A 59 -56.79 -10.80 24.20
C ASN A 59 -56.38 -10.41 22.78
N LEU A 60 -55.20 -10.81 22.31
CA LEU A 60 -54.69 -10.38 21.00
C LEU A 60 -55.60 -10.79 19.83
N ALA A 61 -56.20 -11.96 19.89
CA ALA A 61 -57.16 -12.43 18.88
C ALA A 61 -58.44 -11.56 18.82
N ASN A 62 -58.90 -11.06 19.99
CA ASN A 62 -60.04 -10.14 20.06
C ASN A 62 -59.67 -8.74 19.56
N TYR A 63 -58.54 -8.19 19.99
CA TYR A 63 -58.05 -6.91 19.50
C TYR A 63 -57.80 -6.90 17.98
N ARG A 64 -57.29 -8.00 17.44
CA ARG A 64 -57.17 -8.20 16.01
C ARG A 64 -58.50 -8.06 15.27
N LYS A 65 -59.54 -8.80 15.73
CA LYS A 65 -60.86 -8.70 15.11
C LYS A 65 -61.44 -7.30 15.17
N GLN A 66 -61.25 -6.59 16.29
CA GLN A 66 -61.69 -5.22 16.45
C GLN A 66 -60.94 -4.29 15.47
N LEU A 67 -59.63 -4.41 15.37
CA LEU A 67 -58.83 -3.59 14.48
C LEU A 67 -59.13 -3.83 13.00
N GLU A 68 -59.42 -5.09 12.62
CA GLU A 68 -59.86 -5.47 11.27
C GLU A 68 -61.28 -4.96 10.94
N SER A 69 -62.13 -4.76 11.95
CA SER A 69 -63.51 -4.29 11.75
C SER A 69 -63.65 -2.76 11.59
N VAL A 70 -62.60 -1.99 11.90
CA VAL A 70 -62.63 -0.54 11.81
C VAL A 70 -61.95 -0.10 10.51
N GLU A 71 -62.74 0.60 9.67
CA GLU A 71 -62.22 1.24 8.45
C GLU A 71 -61.27 2.37 8.84
N ALA A 72 -59.97 2.13 8.75
CA ALA A 72 -58.97 3.19 8.86
C ALA A 72 -58.90 4.00 7.55
N ASP A 73 -58.71 5.33 7.66
CA ASP A 73 -58.54 6.19 6.51
C ASP A 73 -57.31 5.76 5.70
N PRO A 74 -57.48 5.30 4.43
CA PRO A 74 -56.35 4.84 3.60
C PRO A 74 -55.36 5.94 3.26
N SER A 75 -55.78 7.21 3.39
CA SER A 75 -54.90 8.37 3.11
C SER A 75 -53.95 8.69 4.27
N ASP A 76 -54.22 8.15 5.48
CA ASP A 76 -53.30 8.29 6.62
C ASP A 76 -52.27 7.14 6.64
N GLU A 77 -51.17 7.37 5.90
CA GLU A 77 -50.06 6.39 5.76
C GLU A 77 -49.49 5.99 7.11
N VAL A 78 -49.43 6.88 8.11
CA VAL A 78 -48.86 6.62 9.42
C VAL A 78 -49.77 5.67 10.21
N LEU A 79 -51.09 5.94 10.19
CA LEU A 79 -52.09 5.08 10.82
C LEU A 79 -52.13 3.70 10.11
N ALA A 80 -52.15 3.68 8.79
CA ALA A 80 -52.19 2.45 7.99
C ALA A 80 -50.97 1.55 8.28
N LYS A 81 -49.77 2.16 8.42
CA LYS A 81 -48.55 1.46 8.85
C LYS A 81 -48.66 0.91 10.30
N GLY A 82 -49.20 1.73 11.20
CA GLY A 82 -49.45 1.34 12.60
C GLY A 82 -50.39 0.13 12.70
N VAL A 83 -51.52 0.15 11.97
CA VAL A 83 -52.49 -0.93 11.88
C VAL A 83 -51.86 -2.22 11.36
N ARG A 84 -51.11 -2.16 10.22
CA ARG A 84 -50.44 -3.34 9.66
C ARG A 84 -49.46 -3.95 10.66
N ASN A 85 -48.69 -3.13 11.35
CA ASN A 85 -47.74 -3.61 12.36
C ASN A 85 -48.48 -4.28 13.55
N ALA A 86 -49.56 -3.66 14.07
CA ALA A 86 -50.35 -4.23 15.17
C ALA A 86 -51.03 -5.55 14.79
N LEU A 87 -51.58 -5.64 13.57
CA LEU A 87 -52.16 -6.89 13.07
C LEU A 87 -51.10 -7.99 12.95
N SER A 88 -49.90 -7.68 12.52
CA SER A 88 -48.77 -8.62 12.50
C SER A 88 -48.45 -9.14 13.89
N LEU A 89 -48.44 -8.29 14.92
CA LEU A 89 -48.16 -8.69 16.31
C LEU A 89 -49.21 -9.66 16.90
N CYS A 90 -50.40 -9.65 16.37
CA CYS A 90 -51.48 -10.59 16.80
C CYS A 90 -51.31 -12.00 16.20
N THR A 91 -50.32 -12.24 15.36
CA THR A 91 -50.04 -13.53 14.76
C THR A 91 -48.99 -14.31 15.56
N PRO A 92 -48.98 -15.66 15.50
CA PRO A 92 -47.93 -16.46 16.14
C PRO A 92 -46.52 -16.07 15.68
N SER A 93 -46.35 -15.69 14.40
CA SER A 93 -45.10 -15.21 13.87
C SER A 93 -44.71 -13.85 14.47
N GLY A 94 -45.66 -12.92 14.65
CA GLY A 94 -45.42 -11.63 15.30
C GLY A 94 -44.95 -11.76 16.73
N GLN A 95 -45.54 -12.70 17.48
CA GLN A 95 -45.11 -13.00 18.86
C GLN A 95 -43.68 -13.53 18.92
N GLU A 96 -43.31 -14.44 18.03
CA GLU A 96 -41.91 -14.90 17.94
C GLU A 96 -40.95 -13.78 17.53
N ILE A 97 -41.36 -12.81 16.68
CA ILE A 97 -40.56 -11.63 16.34
C ILE A 97 -40.32 -10.75 17.58
N ILE A 98 -41.33 -10.49 18.40
CA ILE A 98 -41.19 -9.73 19.65
C ILE A 98 -40.23 -10.45 20.59
N ARG A 99 -40.46 -11.76 20.81
CA ARG A 99 -39.56 -12.58 21.61
C ARG A 99 -38.12 -12.52 21.13
N ALA A 100 -37.89 -12.62 19.82
CA ALA A 100 -36.57 -12.50 19.24
C ALA A 100 -35.94 -11.13 19.53
N LYS A 101 -36.69 -10.03 19.38
CA LYS A 101 -36.22 -8.67 19.66
C LYS A 101 -35.87 -8.48 21.14
N THR A 102 -36.67 -9.06 22.07
CA THR A 102 -36.38 -9.01 23.49
C THR A 102 -35.10 -9.78 23.83
N LEU A 103 -34.97 -11.02 23.37
CA LEU A 103 -33.77 -11.83 23.54
C LEU A 103 -32.52 -11.19 22.94
N SER A 104 -32.68 -10.51 21.77
CA SER A 104 -31.57 -9.75 21.15
C SER A 104 -31.10 -8.59 22.02
N LYS A 105 -32.03 -7.85 22.66
CA LYS A 105 -31.70 -6.77 23.61
C LYS A 105 -30.98 -7.27 24.86
N GLU A 106 -31.33 -8.48 25.31
CA GLU A 106 -30.70 -9.16 26.45
C GLU A 106 -29.35 -9.80 26.09
N GLY A 107 -28.92 -9.72 24.82
CA GLY A 107 -27.68 -10.35 24.34
C GLY A 107 -27.80 -11.86 24.09
N GLN A 108 -29.01 -12.45 24.19
CA GLN A 108 -29.26 -13.88 24.00
C GLN A 108 -29.43 -14.21 22.50
N HIS A 109 -28.38 -13.99 21.70
CA HIS A 109 -28.45 -14.07 20.25
C HIS A 109 -28.79 -15.44 19.68
N ALA A 110 -28.38 -16.53 20.34
CA ALA A 110 -28.80 -17.90 19.99
C ALA A 110 -30.30 -18.10 20.11
N GLY A 111 -30.89 -17.63 21.23
CA GLY A 111 -32.32 -17.67 21.48
C GLY A 111 -33.11 -16.80 20.52
N ALA A 112 -32.63 -15.59 20.26
CA ALA A 112 -33.21 -14.67 19.29
C ALA A 112 -33.24 -15.27 17.87
N ALA A 113 -32.14 -15.88 17.42
CA ALA A 113 -32.07 -16.58 16.13
C ALA A 113 -33.07 -17.75 16.06
N ALA A 114 -33.25 -18.51 17.17
CA ALA A 114 -34.22 -19.58 17.21
C ALA A 114 -35.68 -19.08 17.09
N ALA A 115 -36.00 -17.97 17.74
CA ALA A 115 -37.31 -17.32 17.64
C ALA A 115 -37.56 -16.78 16.21
N TYR A 116 -36.58 -16.11 15.60
CA TYR A 116 -36.69 -15.68 14.20
C TYR A 116 -36.84 -16.84 13.22
N ARG A 117 -36.18 -18.01 13.43
CA ARG A 117 -36.39 -19.21 12.60
C ARG A 117 -37.83 -19.73 12.67
N LYS A 118 -38.47 -19.68 13.85
CA LYS A 118 -39.88 -20.04 13.99
C LYS A 118 -40.79 -19.05 13.25
N ALA A 119 -40.52 -17.74 13.38
CA ALA A 119 -41.27 -16.74 12.65
C ALA A 119 -41.11 -16.91 11.12
N LEU A 120 -39.90 -17.20 10.65
CA LEU A 120 -39.63 -17.45 9.25
C LEU A 120 -40.30 -18.70 8.70
N ALA A 121 -40.43 -19.76 9.50
CA ALA A 121 -41.15 -20.96 9.10
C ALA A 121 -42.65 -20.70 8.83
N ALA A 122 -43.25 -19.73 9.54
CA ALA A 122 -44.64 -19.29 9.30
C ALA A 122 -44.78 -18.28 8.16
N CYS A 123 -43.75 -17.46 7.91
CA CYS A 123 -43.73 -16.43 6.88
C CYS A 123 -42.38 -16.43 6.15
N PRO A 124 -42.10 -17.37 5.22
CA PRO A 124 -40.81 -17.58 4.60
C PRO A 124 -40.31 -16.36 3.80
N ASP A 125 -41.23 -15.60 3.18
CA ASP A 125 -40.90 -14.46 2.29
C ASP A 125 -40.81 -13.12 3.02
N ASP A 126 -41.00 -13.11 4.36
CA ASP A 126 -40.90 -11.86 5.13
C ASP A 126 -39.46 -11.38 5.24
N LYS A 127 -39.14 -10.32 4.49
CA LYS A 127 -37.81 -9.75 4.41
C LYS A 127 -37.31 -9.18 5.75
N GLU A 128 -38.20 -8.60 6.57
CA GLU A 128 -37.81 -8.06 7.89
C GLU A 128 -37.39 -9.18 8.83
N VAL A 129 -38.11 -10.30 8.79
CA VAL A 129 -37.76 -11.51 9.56
C VAL A 129 -36.44 -12.10 9.10
N GLN A 130 -36.23 -12.19 7.79
CA GLN A 130 -34.98 -12.68 7.22
C GLN A 130 -33.79 -11.78 7.60
N ILE A 131 -33.92 -10.45 7.52
CA ILE A 131 -32.89 -9.49 7.94
C ILE A 131 -32.64 -9.63 9.45
N GLY A 132 -33.70 -9.71 10.28
CA GLY A 132 -33.57 -9.89 11.71
C GLY A 132 -32.82 -11.18 12.05
N LEU A 133 -33.19 -12.30 11.43
CA LEU A 133 -32.47 -13.56 11.59
C LEU A 133 -31.00 -13.43 11.17
N GLY A 134 -30.73 -12.80 10.04
CA GLY A 134 -29.36 -12.60 9.55
C GLY A 134 -28.48 -11.85 10.55
N TRP A 135 -29.00 -10.78 11.16
CA TRP A 135 -28.28 -10.05 12.21
C TRP A 135 -28.01 -10.89 13.45
N GLU A 136 -28.98 -11.69 13.89
CA GLU A 136 -28.79 -12.53 15.07
C GLU A 136 -27.82 -13.69 14.81
N LEU A 137 -27.83 -14.28 13.61
CA LEU A 137 -26.83 -15.27 13.19
C LEU A 137 -25.41 -14.67 13.19
N TYR A 138 -25.26 -13.44 12.70
CA TYR A 138 -23.98 -12.72 12.71
C TYR A 138 -23.50 -12.45 14.15
N LYS A 139 -24.36 -11.89 15.01
CA LYS A 139 -24.01 -11.57 16.40
C LYS A 139 -23.66 -12.82 17.21
N HIS A 140 -24.47 -13.87 17.09
CA HIS A 140 -24.19 -15.16 17.72
C HIS A 140 -22.87 -15.76 17.27
N SER A 141 -22.55 -15.66 15.96
CA SER A 141 -21.26 -16.10 15.46
C SER A 141 -20.09 -15.30 16.03
N LYS A 142 -20.25 -13.98 16.24
CA LYS A 142 -19.24 -13.15 16.93
C LYS A 142 -19.02 -13.59 18.37
N GLU A 143 -20.09 -13.90 19.11
CA GLU A 143 -19.98 -14.42 20.48
C GLU A 143 -19.22 -15.75 20.53
N LEU A 144 -19.60 -16.69 19.65
CA LEU A 144 -18.91 -17.99 19.54
C LEU A 144 -17.43 -17.86 19.21
N MET A 145 -17.07 -16.85 18.41
CA MET A 145 -15.66 -16.58 18.06
C MET A 145 -14.88 -15.83 19.15
N ALA A 146 -15.57 -15.18 20.08
CA ALA A 146 -14.95 -14.50 21.22
C ALA A 146 -14.70 -15.43 22.41
N ALA A 147 -15.36 -16.60 22.45
CA ALA A 147 -15.21 -17.59 23.50
C ALA A 147 -13.80 -18.23 23.47
N GLU A 148 -13.27 -18.60 24.64
CA GLU A 148 -11.98 -19.31 24.76
C GLU A 148 -11.94 -20.59 23.92
N ASN A 149 -13.05 -21.34 23.92
CA ASN A 149 -13.25 -22.53 23.09
C ASN A 149 -14.19 -22.20 21.93
N VAL A 150 -13.65 -21.83 20.78
CA VAL A 150 -14.45 -21.49 19.60
C VAL A 150 -15.24 -22.69 19.10
N ASN A 151 -16.56 -22.62 19.16
CA ASN A 151 -17.44 -23.62 18.53
C ASN A 151 -17.57 -23.38 17.03
N LEU A 152 -16.57 -23.82 16.30
CA LEU A 152 -16.47 -23.64 14.85
C LEU A 152 -17.63 -24.26 14.07
N ARG A 153 -18.19 -25.39 14.56
CA ARG A 153 -19.34 -26.06 13.94
C ARG A 153 -20.56 -25.16 13.89
N ASP A 154 -20.86 -24.51 15.00
CA ASP A 154 -22.03 -23.63 15.12
C ASP A 154 -21.81 -22.32 14.33
N VAL A 155 -20.59 -21.78 14.30
CA VAL A 155 -20.28 -20.62 13.46
C VAL A 155 -20.49 -20.95 11.96
N LYS A 156 -19.97 -22.08 11.49
CA LYS A 156 -20.17 -22.52 10.08
C LYS A 156 -21.65 -22.76 9.77
N ARG A 157 -22.41 -23.33 10.70
CA ARG A 157 -23.86 -23.51 10.54
C ARG A 157 -24.58 -22.17 10.40
N ASN A 158 -24.26 -21.19 11.24
CA ASN A 158 -24.87 -19.86 11.17
C ASN A 158 -24.54 -19.15 9.85
N LEU A 159 -23.30 -19.27 9.36
CA LEU A 159 -22.92 -18.72 8.06
C LEU A 159 -23.69 -19.38 6.91
N ASN A 160 -23.81 -20.71 6.93
CA ASN A 160 -24.59 -21.44 5.92
C ASN A 160 -26.09 -21.11 5.97
N ASP A 161 -26.66 -20.96 7.16
CA ASP A 161 -28.06 -20.54 7.32
C ASP A 161 -28.26 -19.13 6.77
N TYR A 162 -27.32 -18.20 7.05
CA TYR A 162 -27.36 -16.85 6.50
C TYR A 162 -27.33 -16.82 4.97
N LEU A 163 -26.47 -17.62 4.34
CA LEU A 163 -26.35 -17.67 2.89
C LEU A 163 -27.63 -18.12 2.17
N LYS A 164 -28.53 -18.82 2.89
CA LYS A 164 -29.84 -19.26 2.39
C LYS A 164 -30.93 -18.18 2.50
N LEU A 165 -30.68 -17.09 3.23
CA LEU A 165 -31.66 -16.03 3.40
C LEU A 165 -31.74 -15.14 2.16
N GLY A 166 -32.97 -14.74 1.79
CA GLY A 166 -33.25 -13.80 0.72
C GLY A 166 -33.06 -12.33 1.14
N VAL A 167 -32.03 -12.03 1.93
CA VAL A 167 -31.70 -10.67 2.34
C VAL A 167 -31.24 -9.84 1.16
N GLU A 168 -31.45 -8.54 1.24
CA GLU A 168 -30.98 -7.58 0.24
C GLU A 168 -29.45 -7.61 0.11
N LYS A 169 -28.97 -7.63 -1.14
CA LYS A 169 -27.55 -7.64 -1.49
C LYS A 169 -27.30 -6.62 -2.63
N PRO A 170 -26.26 -5.80 -2.52
CA PRO A 170 -25.33 -5.65 -1.41
C PRO A 170 -25.95 -4.97 -0.18
N SER A 171 -25.48 -5.29 1.03
CA SER A 171 -25.94 -4.66 2.26
C SER A 171 -24.86 -4.67 3.35
N ARG A 172 -25.00 -3.80 4.36
CA ARG A 172 -24.08 -3.77 5.51
C ARG A 172 -23.98 -5.11 6.23
N LEU A 173 -25.12 -5.80 6.41
CA LEU A 173 -25.15 -7.13 7.03
C LEU A 173 -24.33 -8.12 6.20
N HIS A 174 -24.48 -8.07 4.87
CA HIS A 174 -23.77 -8.95 3.95
C HIS A 174 -22.25 -8.76 4.09
N SER A 175 -21.77 -7.50 4.14
CA SER A 175 -20.36 -7.19 4.38
C SER A 175 -19.87 -7.62 5.76
N CYS A 176 -20.69 -7.47 6.82
CA CYS A 176 -20.33 -7.94 8.16
C CYS A 176 -20.11 -9.46 8.19
N VAL A 177 -20.93 -10.22 7.46
CA VAL A 177 -20.78 -11.68 7.34
C VAL A 177 -19.52 -12.04 6.54
N LEU A 178 -19.21 -11.31 5.48
CA LEU A 178 -17.95 -11.47 4.74
C LEU A 178 -16.74 -11.22 5.63
N GLN A 179 -16.77 -10.16 6.43
CA GLN A 179 -15.69 -9.84 7.38
C GLN A 179 -15.44 -10.97 8.38
N LEU A 180 -16.51 -11.59 8.88
CA LEU A 180 -16.43 -12.74 9.78
C LEU A 180 -15.80 -13.95 9.07
N ALA A 181 -16.26 -14.25 7.85
CA ALA A 181 -15.73 -15.34 7.04
C ALA A 181 -14.25 -15.13 6.71
N THR A 182 -13.87 -13.91 6.32
CA THR A 182 -12.47 -13.53 6.03
C THR A 182 -11.57 -13.74 7.26
N LYS A 183 -12.06 -13.38 8.46
CA LYS A 183 -11.31 -13.63 9.71
C LYS A 183 -11.11 -15.12 9.99
N LEU A 184 -12.12 -15.95 9.71
CA LEU A 184 -12.01 -17.42 9.88
C LEU A 184 -11.08 -18.04 8.83
N ALA A 185 -11.16 -17.58 7.59
CA ALA A 185 -10.29 -18.06 6.51
C ALA A 185 -8.82 -17.71 6.77
N GLY A 186 -8.52 -16.51 7.29
CA GLY A 186 -7.19 -16.13 7.72
C GLY A 186 -6.60 -16.97 8.87
N GLN A 187 -7.43 -17.79 9.53
CA GLN A 187 -7.04 -18.75 10.56
C GLN A 187 -7.09 -20.22 10.07
N ASP A 188 -7.22 -20.43 8.76
CA ASP A 188 -7.39 -21.75 8.12
C ASP A 188 -8.60 -22.56 8.65
N LYS A 189 -9.63 -21.85 9.19
CA LYS A 189 -10.84 -22.45 9.74
C LYS A 189 -12.01 -22.52 8.77
N LEU A 190 -11.92 -21.79 7.66
CA LEU A 190 -12.93 -21.70 6.61
C LEU A 190 -12.24 -21.57 5.25
N SER A 191 -12.73 -22.26 4.21
CA SER A 191 -12.30 -21.97 2.84
C SER A 191 -12.98 -20.71 2.34
N MET A 192 -12.17 -19.68 2.05
CA MET A 192 -12.66 -18.44 1.49
C MET A 192 -13.09 -18.61 0.03
N LEU A 193 -12.42 -19.48 -0.70
CA LEU A 193 -12.74 -19.81 -2.09
C LEU A 193 -14.16 -20.37 -2.21
N VAL A 194 -14.50 -21.36 -1.38
CA VAL A 194 -15.85 -21.96 -1.34
C VAL A 194 -16.87 -20.94 -0.82
N PHE A 195 -16.54 -20.20 0.24
CA PHE A 195 -17.44 -19.22 0.81
C PHE A 195 -17.74 -18.09 -0.18
N SER A 196 -16.74 -17.53 -0.84
CA SER A 196 -16.91 -16.42 -1.79
C SER A 196 -17.78 -16.79 -2.99
N ARG A 197 -17.74 -18.04 -3.42
CA ARG A 197 -18.60 -18.56 -4.49
C ARG A 197 -20.09 -18.54 -4.09
N LEU A 198 -20.40 -18.86 -2.83
CA LEU A 198 -21.78 -18.84 -2.32
C LEU A 198 -22.24 -17.43 -1.93
N TRP A 199 -21.32 -16.60 -1.43
CA TRP A 199 -21.58 -15.23 -1.02
C TRP A 199 -21.74 -14.31 -2.23
N ASN A 200 -21.03 -14.57 -3.32
CA ASN A 200 -20.89 -13.85 -4.58
C ASN A 200 -20.21 -12.47 -4.40
N LEU A 201 -18.94 -12.40 -4.82
CA LEU A 201 -18.09 -11.19 -4.67
C LEU A 201 -18.61 -9.96 -5.44
N ASP A 202 -19.54 -10.13 -6.39
CA ASP A 202 -20.22 -9.01 -7.07
C ASP A 202 -21.12 -8.20 -6.10
N ASN A 203 -21.44 -8.77 -4.93
CA ASN A 203 -22.18 -8.09 -3.87
C ASN A 203 -21.31 -7.24 -2.92
N LEU A 204 -20.03 -7.01 -3.26
CA LEU A 204 -19.20 -6.06 -2.54
C LEU A 204 -19.75 -4.64 -2.68
N ARG A 205 -19.86 -3.90 -1.56
CA ARG A 205 -20.26 -2.50 -1.56
C ARG A 205 -19.05 -1.60 -1.86
N PRO A 206 -19.26 -0.37 -2.33
CA PRO A 206 -18.18 0.61 -2.50
C PRO A 206 -17.30 0.77 -1.25
N GLU A 207 -17.92 0.79 -0.05
CA GLU A 207 -17.21 0.95 1.23
C GLU A 207 -16.33 -0.26 1.58
N ASP A 208 -16.64 -1.45 1.06
CA ASP A 208 -15.84 -2.65 1.29
C ASP A 208 -14.47 -2.60 0.58
N PHE A 209 -14.30 -1.68 -0.38
CA PHE A 209 -13.05 -1.39 -1.05
C PHE A 209 -12.24 -0.27 -0.38
N GLU A 210 -12.74 0.38 0.65
CA GLU A 210 -12.03 1.43 1.34
C GLU A 210 -10.98 0.84 2.29
N ARG A 211 -9.73 1.31 2.13
CA ARG A 211 -8.62 0.97 3.03
C ARG A 211 -8.76 1.73 4.34
N PHE A 212 -8.50 1.06 5.44
CA PHE A 212 -8.46 1.70 6.75
C PHE A 212 -7.07 2.33 6.98
N ARG A 213 -7.06 3.64 7.24
CA ARG A 213 -5.86 4.36 7.65
C ARG A 213 -5.90 4.59 9.15
N ALA A 214 -4.91 4.04 9.88
CA ALA A 214 -4.77 4.25 11.31
C ALA A 214 -4.19 5.65 11.62
N GLU A 215 -4.31 6.08 12.88
CA GLU A 215 -3.82 7.39 13.35
C GLU A 215 -2.30 7.55 13.16
N ASP A 216 -1.53 6.46 13.20
CA ASP A 216 -0.09 6.43 12.94
C ASP A 216 0.27 6.53 11.44
N GLY A 217 -0.73 6.72 10.57
CA GLY A 217 -0.60 6.84 9.12
C GLY A 217 -0.44 5.51 8.38
N LYS A 218 -0.49 4.36 9.06
CA LYS A 218 -0.46 3.05 8.40
C LYS A 218 -1.78 2.76 7.72
N GLU A 219 -1.69 2.30 6.49
CA GLU A 219 -2.81 1.82 5.70
C GLU A 219 -2.95 0.30 5.83
N TYR A 220 -4.18 -0.15 6.09
CA TYR A 220 -4.54 -1.56 6.16
C TYR A 220 -5.40 -1.95 4.97
N PRO A 221 -5.18 -3.14 4.39
CA PRO A 221 -5.98 -3.61 3.27
C PRO A 221 -7.47 -3.60 3.57
N SER A 222 -8.28 -3.26 2.57
CA SER A 222 -9.74 -3.23 2.62
C SER A 222 -10.32 -4.63 2.85
N LEU A 223 -11.64 -4.71 3.12
CA LEU A 223 -12.32 -5.99 3.22
C LEU A 223 -12.28 -6.76 1.91
N ALA A 224 -12.52 -6.05 0.79
CA ALA A 224 -12.47 -6.62 -0.55
C ALA A 224 -11.07 -7.19 -0.87
N GLU A 225 -9.99 -6.43 -0.61
CA GLU A 225 -8.61 -6.91 -0.82
C GLU A 225 -8.34 -8.21 -0.05
N LYS A 226 -8.71 -8.26 1.24
CA LYS A 226 -8.48 -9.44 2.09
C LYS A 226 -9.27 -10.66 1.64
N ALA A 227 -10.54 -10.47 1.29
CA ALA A 227 -11.41 -11.55 0.85
C ALA A 227 -10.96 -12.14 -0.49
N ILE A 228 -10.70 -11.27 -1.47
CA ILE A 228 -10.28 -11.69 -2.81
C ILE A 228 -8.89 -12.30 -2.78
N GLN A 229 -7.95 -11.71 -2.03
CA GLN A 229 -6.60 -12.27 -1.86
C GLN A 229 -6.64 -13.66 -1.22
N GLN A 230 -7.44 -13.85 -0.16
CA GLN A 230 -7.55 -15.16 0.48
C GLN A 230 -8.17 -16.21 -0.47
N ALA A 231 -9.22 -15.83 -1.22
CA ALA A 231 -9.81 -16.71 -2.23
C ALA A 231 -8.82 -17.04 -3.35
N GLY A 232 -8.06 -16.07 -3.83
CA GLY A 232 -7.01 -16.24 -4.84
C GLY A 232 -5.88 -17.15 -4.37
N LYS A 233 -5.43 -16.99 -3.12
CA LYS A 233 -4.42 -17.85 -2.50
C LYS A 233 -4.89 -19.31 -2.43
N GLU A 234 -6.14 -19.55 -2.05
CA GLU A 234 -6.72 -20.89 -1.99
C GLU A 234 -6.92 -21.48 -3.39
N ALA A 235 -7.38 -20.68 -4.36
CA ALA A 235 -7.51 -21.11 -5.75
C ALA A 235 -6.15 -21.50 -6.36
N ALA A 236 -5.09 -20.76 -6.05
CA ALA A 236 -3.73 -21.08 -6.48
C ALA A 236 -3.20 -22.42 -5.92
N ALA A 237 -3.78 -22.91 -4.83
CA ALA A 237 -3.45 -24.17 -4.20
C ALA A 237 -4.45 -25.31 -4.53
N SER A 238 -5.52 -25.01 -5.24
CA SER A 238 -6.56 -25.96 -5.65
C SER A 238 -6.18 -26.63 -6.97
N ASP A 239 -6.51 -27.91 -7.11
CA ASP A 239 -6.40 -28.64 -8.37
C ASP A 239 -7.68 -28.54 -9.22
N ASN A 240 -8.69 -27.79 -8.74
CA ASN A 240 -9.98 -27.65 -9.40
C ASN A 240 -9.98 -26.44 -10.36
N THR A 241 -9.92 -26.72 -11.66
CA THR A 241 -9.92 -25.72 -12.72
C THR A 241 -11.13 -24.76 -12.67
N GLN A 242 -12.31 -25.25 -12.34
CA GLN A 242 -13.51 -24.39 -12.25
C GLN A 242 -13.42 -23.39 -11.10
N GLU A 243 -12.82 -23.79 -9.99
CA GLU A 243 -12.58 -22.88 -8.86
C GLU A 243 -11.53 -21.83 -9.20
N GLN A 244 -10.48 -22.24 -9.92
CA GLN A 244 -9.42 -21.36 -10.40
C GLN A 244 -9.96 -20.31 -11.39
N GLU A 245 -10.73 -20.72 -12.39
CA GLU A 245 -11.35 -19.83 -13.37
C GLU A 245 -12.35 -18.87 -12.72
N HIS A 246 -13.12 -19.35 -11.73
CA HIS A 246 -14.13 -18.54 -11.05
C HIS A 246 -13.55 -17.32 -10.31
N VAL A 247 -12.34 -17.43 -9.78
CA VAL A 247 -11.71 -16.34 -8.99
C VAL A 247 -11.03 -15.28 -9.86
N LEU A 248 -10.68 -15.60 -11.11
CA LEU A 248 -9.91 -14.71 -11.99
C LEU A 248 -10.57 -13.34 -12.22
N PRO A 249 -11.87 -13.21 -12.53
CA PRO A 249 -12.51 -11.91 -12.74
C PRO A 249 -12.43 -11.01 -11.50
N SER A 250 -12.58 -11.60 -10.30
CA SER A 250 -12.49 -10.86 -9.04
C SER A 250 -11.05 -10.40 -8.76
N LEU A 251 -10.05 -11.23 -9.09
CA LEU A 251 -8.64 -10.85 -9.01
C LEU A 251 -8.31 -9.70 -9.98
N ASP A 252 -8.85 -9.74 -11.20
CA ASP A 252 -8.66 -8.68 -12.19
C ASP A 252 -9.20 -7.34 -11.70
N ALA A 253 -10.45 -7.31 -11.27
CA ALA A 253 -11.09 -6.12 -10.72
C ALA A 253 -10.35 -5.58 -9.48
N ALA A 254 -9.86 -6.48 -8.62
CA ALA A 254 -9.09 -6.07 -7.45
C ALA A 254 -7.70 -5.52 -7.81
N ILE A 255 -7.00 -6.10 -8.79
CA ILE A 255 -5.68 -5.62 -9.25
C ILE A 255 -5.81 -4.24 -9.92
N GLU A 256 -6.87 -4.01 -10.69
CA GLU A 256 -7.15 -2.71 -11.30
C GLU A 256 -7.36 -1.63 -10.23
N ARG A 257 -8.11 -1.94 -9.18
CA ARG A 257 -8.40 -1.01 -8.09
C ARG A 257 -7.24 -0.82 -7.11
N PHE A 258 -6.42 -1.85 -6.91
CA PHE A 258 -5.28 -1.87 -5.99
C PHE A 258 -3.98 -2.28 -6.71
N PRO A 259 -3.48 -1.46 -7.63
CA PRO A 259 -2.31 -1.80 -8.45
C PRO A 259 -1.02 -1.93 -7.65
N ASP A 260 -0.97 -1.39 -6.43
CA ASP A 260 0.13 -1.50 -5.47
C ASP A 260 0.15 -2.82 -4.69
N ASN A 261 -0.98 -3.57 -4.67
CA ASN A 261 -1.06 -4.83 -3.95
C ASN A 261 -0.38 -5.97 -4.72
N VAL A 262 0.87 -6.24 -4.35
CA VAL A 262 1.69 -7.30 -4.97
C VAL A 262 1.12 -8.72 -4.73
N TRP A 263 0.39 -8.91 -3.64
CA TRP A 263 -0.14 -10.23 -3.27
C TRP A 263 -1.27 -10.68 -4.18
N LEU A 264 -2.14 -9.78 -4.61
CA LEU A 264 -3.16 -10.07 -5.63
C LEU A 264 -2.52 -10.50 -6.96
N LYS A 265 -1.44 -9.81 -7.37
CA LYS A 265 -0.67 -10.19 -8.57
C LYS A 265 0.01 -11.55 -8.42
N LEU A 266 0.56 -11.84 -7.23
CA LEU A 266 1.16 -13.14 -6.91
C LEU A 266 0.13 -14.27 -7.04
N ASP A 267 -1.04 -14.10 -6.42
CA ASP A 267 -2.07 -15.13 -6.42
C ASP A 267 -2.61 -15.34 -7.84
N LYS A 268 -2.83 -14.25 -8.60
CA LYS A 268 -3.23 -14.35 -10.01
C LYS A 268 -2.18 -15.07 -10.87
N ALA A 269 -0.90 -14.72 -10.72
CA ALA A 269 0.19 -15.39 -11.44
C ALA A 269 0.21 -16.91 -11.18
N LYS A 270 0.01 -17.31 -9.92
CA LYS A 270 -0.04 -18.74 -9.52
C LYS A 270 -1.27 -19.44 -10.09
N VAL A 271 -2.44 -18.81 -10.05
CA VAL A 271 -3.68 -19.38 -10.65
C VAL A 271 -3.51 -19.58 -12.15
N LEU A 272 -3.03 -18.56 -12.87
CA LEU A 272 -2.76 -18.65 -14.31
C LEU A 272 -1.72 -19.74 -14.64
N LEU A 273 -0.66 -19.83 -13.84
CA LEU A 273 0.36 -20.89 -14.00
C LEU A 273 -0.25 -22.28 -13.82
N SER A 274 -1.10 -22.47 -12.81
CA SER A 274 -1.79 -23.74 -12.55
C SER A 274 -2.76 -24.13 -13.69
N LEU A 275 -3.38 -23.14 -14.32
CA LEU A 275 -4.22 -23.33 -15.52
C LEU A 275 -3.41 -23.54 -16.81
N GLY A 276 -2.07 -23.46 -16.74
CA GLY A 276 -1.20 -23.58 -17.91
C GLY A 276 -1.14 -22.34 -18.80
N MET A 277 -1.68 -21.21 -18.35
CA MET A 277 -1.71 -19.92 -19.06
C MET A 277 -0.41 -19.15 -18.83
N HIS A 278 0.70 -19.70 -19.32
CA HIS A 278 2.06 -19.21 -19.01
C HIS A 278 2.31 -17.78 -19.50
N ASP A 279 1.85 -17.42 -20.71
CA ASP A 279 2.07 -16.10 -21.31
C ASP A 279 1.35 -15.00 -20.51
N GLU A 280 0.13 -15.28 -20.04
CA GLU A 280 -0.62 -14.35 -19.21
C GLU A 280 -0.02 -14.24 -17.80
N ALA A 281 0.46 -15.36 -17.23
CA ALA A 281 1.13 -15.40 -15.93
C ALA A 281 2.42 -14.58 -15.94
N LEU A 282 3.12 -14.49 -17.09
CA LEU A 282 4.44 -13.86 -17.20
C LEU A 282 4.42 -12.40 -16.78
N ALA A 283 3.45 -11.61 -17.23
CA ALA A 283 3.35 -10.19 -16.89
C ALA A 283 3.23 -9.98 -15.36
N PHE A 284 2.43 -10.81 -14.69
CA PHE A 284 2.26 -10.77 -13.24
C PHE A 284 3.49 -11.29 -12.50
N GLY A 285 4.12 -12.37 -12.99
CA GLY A 285 5.36 -12.91 -12.44
C GLY A 285 6.51 -11.90 -12.47
N LEU A 286 6.69 -11.18 -13.59
CA LEU A 286 7.66 -10.10 -13.73
C LEU A 286 7.38 -8.96 -12.75
N ALA A 287 6.10 -8.53 -12.63
CA ALA A 287 5.70 -7.47 -11.70
C ALA A 287 5.99 -7.86 -10.24
N VAL A 288 5.73 -9.12 -9.86
CA VAL A 288 6.00 -9.65 -8.51
C VAL A 288 7.51 -9.69 -8.25
N ALA A 289 8.33 -10.24 -9.16
CA ALA A 289 9.77 -10.33 -9.01
C ALA A 289 10.44 -8.93 -8.94
N LYS A 290 9.95 -7.96 -9.73
CA LYS A 290 10.39 -6.57 -9.68
C LYS A 290 10.05 -5.89 -8.35
N ALA A 291 8.85 -6.14 -7.80
CA ALA A 291 8.42 -5.60 -6.51
C ALA A 291 9.13 -6.26 -5.31
N LYS A 292 9.53 -7.54 -5.45
CA LYS A 292 10.10 -8.39 -4.41
C LYS A 292 11.42 -9.04 -4.81
N PRO A 293 12.44 -8.24 -5.22
CA PRO A 293 13.68 -8.79 -5.80
C PRO A 293 14.58 -9.51 -4.79
N SER A 294 14.35 -9.34 -3.49
CA SER A 294 15.10 -10.02 -2.43
C SER A 294 14.40 -11.26 -1.87
N ASP A 295 13.23 -11.59 -2.39
CA ASP A 295 12.41 -12.70 -1.91
C ASP A 295 12.54 -13.91 -2.84
N TYR A 296 13.06 -15.04 -2.33
CA TYR A 296 13.31 -16.26 -3.09
C TYR A 296 12.08 -16.79 -3.83
N TRP A 297 10.90 -16.70 -3.20
CA TRP A 297 9.64 -17.20 -3.76
C TRP A 297 9.18 -16.43 -5.01
N ALA A 298 9.52 -15.15 -5.13
CA ALA A 298 9.18 -14.34 -6.29
C ALA A 298 9.96 -14.79 -7.53
N TRP A 299 11.24 -15.05 -7.36
CA TRP A 299 12.11 -15.59 -8.41
C TRP A 299 11.78 -17.05 -8.75
N GLY A 300 11.45 -17.86 -7.72
CA GLY A 300 11.00 -19.24 -7.92
C GLY A 300 9.75 -19.32 -8.80
N LEU A 301 8.75 -18.47 -8.52
CA LEU A 301 7.54 -18.36 -9.34
C LEU A 301 7.85 -17.93 -10.77
N LEU A 302 8.68 -16.91 -10.97
CA LEU A 302 9.05 -16.44 -12.30
C LEU A 302 9.76 -17.56 -13.08
N GLY A 303 10.68 -18.30 -12.43
CA GLY A 303 11.32 -19.47 -13.01
C GLY A 303 10.31 -20.55 -13.43
N ASP A 304 9.31 -20.82 -12.61
CA ASP A 304 8.25 -21.79 -12.93
C ASP A 304 7.42 -21.36 -14.15
N ILE A 305 7.07 -20.10 -14.25
CA ILE A 305 6.30 -19.54 -15.35
C ILE A 305 7.04 -19.71 -16.68
N ILE A 306 8.35 -19.38 -16.73
CA ILE A 306 9.13 -19.39 -17.97
C ILE A 306 9.83 -20.72 -18.28
N SER A 307 9.76 -21.70 -17.38
CA SER A 307 10.51 -22.96 -17.49
C SER A 307 10.27 -23.76 -18.77
N ARG A 308 9.11 -23.55 -19.41
CA ARG A 308 8.73 -24.21 -20.67
C ARG A 308 9.22 -23.46 -21.90
N THR A 309 9.37 -22.15 -21.82
CA THR A 309 9.68 -21.28 -22.97
C THR A 309 11.17 -20.90 -23.01
N ASP A 310 11.78 -20.67 -21.85
CA ASP A 310 13.20 -20.31 -21.73
C ASP A 310 13.84 -21.02 -20.52
N ARG A 311 14.45 -22.17 -20.79
CA ARG A 311 15.09 -22.99 -19.76
C ARG A 311 16.29 -22.32 -19.12
N GLU A 312 17.07 -21.54 -19.88
CA GLU A 312 18.26 -20.87 -19.34
C GLU A 312 17.88 -19.73 -18.41
N ALA A 313 16.92 -18.89 -18.82
CA ALA A 313 16.39 -17.84 -17.97
C ALA A 313 15.68 -18.41 -16.72
N ALA A 314 14.96 -19.54 -16.85
CA ALA A 314 14.36 -20.22 -15.70
C ALA A 314 15.41 -20.69 -14.69
N LEU A 315 16.49 -21.30 -15.16
CA LEU A 315 17.62 -21.67 -14.31
C LEU A 315 18.23 -20.43 -13.64
N GLY A 316 18.38 -19.33 -14.38
CA GLY A 316 18.81 -18.04 -13.84
C GLY A 316 17.92 -17.56 -12.69
N CYS A 317 16.59 -17.64 -12.86
CA CYS A 317 15.61 -17.29 -11.83
C CYS A 317 15.72 -18.18 -10.58
N TYR A 318 15.88 -19.50 -10.76
CA TYR A 318 16.06 -20.42 -9.64
C TYR A 318 17.38 -20.17 -8.91
N CYS A 319 18.48 -19.90 -9.63
CA CYS A 319 19.76 -19.53 -9.05
C CYS A 319 19.69 -18.19 -8.29
N GLN A 320 18.98 -17.21 -8.83
CA GLN A 320 18.72 -15.96 -8.13
C GLN A 320 17.87 -16.17 -6.87
N ALA A 321 16.86 -17.04 -6.92
CA ALA A 321 16.09 -17.42 -5.74
C ALA A 321 16.98 -18.02 -4.63
N LEU A 322 17.89 -18.92 -4.98
CA LEU A 322 18.84 -19.54 -4.03
C LEU A 322 19.94 -18.57 -3.55
N SER A 323 20.11 -17.44 -4.24
CA SER A 323 21.00 -16.35 -3.82
C SER A 323 20.34 -15.38 -2.85
N CYS A 324 19.00 -15.39 -2.72
CA CYS A 324 18.26 -14.61 -1.76
C CYS A 324 18.41 -15.16 -0.34
N PRO A 325 18.36 -14.31 0.71
CA PRO A 325 18.35 -14.76 2.10
C PRO A 325 17.10 -15.62 2.39
N ALA A 326 17.29 -16.89 2.62
CA ALA A 326 16.21 -17.83 3.00
C ALA A 326 16.78 -19.02 3.76
N GLU A 327 15.99 -19.62 4.65
CA GLU A 327 16.33 -20.89 5.29
C GLU A 327 16.13 -22.05 4.29
N ASP A 328 16.97 -23.06 4.34
CA ASP A 328 16.97 -24.20 3.40
C ASP A 328 15.62 -24.93 3.34
N LYS A 329 14.90 -24.98 4.47
CA LYS A 329 13.56 -25.59 4.54
C LYS A 329 12.53 -25.00 3.57
N PHE A 330 12.67 -23.72 3.22
CA PHE A 330 11.75 -23.03 2.31
C PHE A 330 12.17 -23.16 0.84
N THR A 331 13.45 -23.42 0.56
CA THR A 331 14.00 -23.45 -0.81
C THR A 331 14.06 -24.85 -1.43
N GLY A 332 13.64 -25.89 -0.70
CA GLY A 332 13.80 -27.28 -1.12
C GLY A 332 13.30 -27.61 -2.53
N LYS A 333 12.10 -27.13 -2.90
CA LYS A 333 11.57 -27.35 -4.27
C LYS A 333 12.44 -26.69 -5.35
N ILE A 334 12.98 -25.52 -5.08
CA ILE A 334 13.84 -24.78 -6.02
C ILE A 334 15.18 -25.51 -6.15
N ARG A 335 15.75 -25.99 -5.03
CA ARG A 335 16.99 -26.74 -5.03
C ARG A 335 16.88 -28.01 -5.88
N LEU A 336 15.79 -28.77 -5.76
CA LEU A 336 15.59 -29.99 -6.57
C LEU A 336 15.48 -29.64 -8.08
N LYS A 337 14.82 -28.56 -8.44
CA LYS A 337 14.80 -28.09 -9.84
C LYS A 337 16.22 -27.77 -10.34
N VAL A 338 16.98 -27.00 -9.57
CA VAL A 338 18.38 -26.70 -9.92
C VAL A 338 19.23 -27.95 -10.01
N ALA A 339 19.07 -28.92 -9.07
CA ALA A 339 19.76 -30.20 -9.12
C ALA A 339 19.50 -30.97 -10.43
N ARG A 340 18.26 -30.97 -10.94
CA ARG A 340 17.93 -31.58 -12.25
C ARG A 340 18.65 -30.89 -13.40
N TYR A 341 18.68 -29.55 -13.46
CA TYR A 341 19.47 -28.84 -14.48
C TYR A 341 20.96 -29.14 -14.41
N MET A 342 21.52 -29.25 -13.19
CA MET A 342 22.93 -29.60 -12.98
C MET A 342 23.20 -31.04 -13.41
N GLN A 343 22.32 -31.97 -13.10
CA GLN A 343 22.41 -33.39 -13.51
C GLN A 343 22.40 -33.52 -15.03
N GLU A 344 21.46 -32.86 -15.73
CA GLU A 344 21.37 -32.84 -17.19
C GLU A 344 22.65 -32.28 -17.85
N SER A 345 23.34 -31.38 -17.16
CA SER A 345 24.61 -30.79 -17.58
C SER A 345 25.84 -31.63 -17.12
N ASN A 346 25.64 -32.81 -16.59
CA ASN A 346 26.68 -33.69 -15.99
C ASN A 346 27.47 -33.03 -14.84
N ASN A 347 26.90 -32.00 -14.20
CA ASN A 347 27.51 -31.35 -13.03
C ASN A 347 27.03 -32.08 -11.74
N PHE A 348 27.42 -33.34 -11.61
CA PHE A 348 26.90 -34.24 -10.57
C PHE A 348 27.30 -33.80 -9.15
N ALA A 349 28.52 -33.29 -8.96
CA ALA A 349 28.97 -32.82 -7.66
C ALA A 349 28.12 -31.67 -7.12
N ALA A 350 27.77 -30.70 -8.00
CA ALA A 350 26.91 -29.59 -7.65
C ALA A 350 25.45 -30.05 -7.43
N ALA A 351 24.94 -30.95 -8.28
CA ALA A 351 23.61 -31.54 -8.12
C ALA A 351 23.47 -32.29 -6.79
N LYS A 352 24.46 -33.06 -6.40
CA LYS A 352 24.49 -33.80 -5.14
C LYS A 352 24.37 -32.86 -3.94
N LEU A 353 25.12 -31.76 -3.92
CA LEU A 353 25.04 -30.77 -2.84
C LEU A 353 23.62 -30.24 -2.64
N GLU A 354 22.89 -29.93 -3.73
CA GLU A 354 21.52 -29.44 -3.62
C GLU A 354 20.57 -30.47 -3.02
N VAL A 355 20.68 -31.73 -3.47
CA VAL A 355 19.85 -32.84 -2.96
C VAL A 355 20.15 -33.12 -1.50
N GLU A 356 21.44 -33.22 -1.11
CA GLU A 356 21.86 -33.46 0.27
C GLU A 356 21.37 -32.31 1.20
N THR A 357 21.42 -31.07 0.74
CA THR A 357 20.88 -29.92 1.49
C THR A 357 19.39 -30.10 1.78
N VAL A 358 18.61 -30.55 0.79
CA VAL A 358 17.17 -30.80 0.96
C VAL A 358 16.92 -31.95 1.93
N VAL A 359 17.64 -33.08 1.74
CA VAL A 359 17.52 -34.25 2.60
C VAL A 359 17.86 -33.91 4.05
N HIS A 360 19.01 -33.24 4.26
CA HIS A 360 19.44 -32.82 5.59
C HIS A 360 18.43 -31.89 6.26
N SER A 361 17.95 -30.88 5.54
CA SER A 361 16.94 -29.93 6.06
C SER A 361 15.63 -30.63 6.45
N LYS A 362 15.16 -31.61 5.65
CA LYS A 362 13.94 -32.37 5.97
C LYS A 362 14.16 -33.34 7.14
N ALA A 363 15.29 -34.00 7.19
CA ALA A 363 15.62 -34.92 8.28
C ALA A 363 15.75 -34.18 9.62
N SER A 364 16.39 -33.01 9.64
CA SER A 364 16.56 -32.20 10.86
C SER A 364 15.24 -31.71 11.45
N GLU A 365 14.21 -31.51 10.60
CA GLU A 365 12.86 -31.10 11.03
C GLU A 365 11.91 -32.29 11.28
N GLY A 366 12.36 -33.53 11.11
CA GLY A 366 11.55 -34.74 11.25
C GLY A 366 10.48 -34.88 10.14
N HIS A 367 10.67 -34.23 9.01
CA HIS A 367 9.76 -34.28 7.89
C HIS A 367 10.12 -35.40 6.91
N ARG A 368 9.13 -35.92 6.17
CA ARG A 368 9.35 -36.88 5.10
C ARG A 368 10.21 -36.27 4.00
N ILE A 369 11.20 -37.04 3.53
CA ILE A 369 12.03 -36.68 2.38
C ILE A 369 11.12 -36.66 1.12
N PRO A 370 11.19 -35.60 0.29
CA PRO A 370 10.45 -35.54 -0.98
C PRO A 370 10.82 -36.73 -1.88
N GLU A 371 9.83 -37.31 -2.55
CA GLU A 371 10.02 -38.43 -3.47
C GLU A 371 11.02 -38.12 -4.57
N GLU A 372 10.97 -36.89 -5.12
CA GLU A 372 11.93 -36.41 -6.11
C GLU A 372 13.38 -36.40 -5.59
N ALA A 373 13.60 -36.02 -4.33
CA ALA A 373 14.93 -36.06 -3.74
C ALA A 373 15.43 -37.51 -3.58
N ALA A 374 14.53 -38.41 -3.18
CA ALA A 374 14.84 -39.84 -3.05
C ALA A 374 15.14 -40.48 -4.42
N GLU A 375 14.39 -40.14 -5.45
CA GLU A 375 14.60 -40.55 -6.84
C GLU A 375 16.00 -40.16 -7.35
N ILE A 376 16.38 -38.88 -7.17
CA ILE A 376 17.70 -38.40 -7.59
C ILE A 376 18.80 -39.10 -6.77
N ALA A 377 18.64 -39.28 -5.47
CA ALA A 377 19.60 -39.92 -4.59
C ALA A 377 19.78 -41.42 -4.86
N SER A 378 18.81 -42.08 -5.50
CA SER A 378 18.91 -43.50 -5.87
C SER A 378 19.73 -43.77 -7.15
N GLN A 379 20.13 -42.73 -7.87
CA GLN A 379 20.86 -42.87 -9.13
C GLN A 379 22.33 -43.27 -8.89
N PRO A 380 22.94 -44.12 -9.76
CA PRO A 380 24.30 -44.62 -9.57
C PRO A 380 25.35 -43.54 -9.32
N TRP A 381 25.31 -42.44 -10.10
CA TRP A 381 26.24 -41.31 -9.99
C TRP A 381 26.22 -40.66 -8.60
N PHE A 382 25.10 -40.72 -7.90
CA PHE A 382 24.94 -40.04 -6.60
C PHE A 382 25.84 -40.69 -5.52
N ALA A 383 25.98 -42.01 -5.55
CA ALA A 383 26.87 -42.73 -4.64
C ALA A 383 28.35 -42.53 -5.01
N GLU A 384 28.66 -42.43 -6.30
CA GLU A 384 30.02 -42.38 -6.83
C GLU A 384 30.65 -40.97 -6.83
N THR A 385 29.84 -39.92 -6.67
CA THR A 385 30.31 -38.53 -6.75
C THR A 385 30.44 -37.93 -5.34
N GLU A 386 31.50 -37.16 -5.10
CA GLU A 386 31.59 -36.30 -3.91
C GLU A 386 30.78 -35.00 -4.14
N ALA A 387 30.08 -34.56 -3.10
CA ALA A 387 29.35 -33.31 -3.19
C ALA A 387 30.27 -32.09 -3.32
N ALA A 388 29.88 -31.10 -4.10
CA ALA A 388 30.62 -29.86 -4.17
C ALA A 388 30.61 -29.13 -2.81
N SER A 389 31.65 -28.37 -2.52
CA SER A 389 31.72 -27.56 -1.29
C SER A 389 30.77 -26.35 -1.30
N SER A 390 30.44 -25.82 -2.47
CA SER A 390 29.54 -24.67 -2.65
C SER A 390 29.09 -24.54 -4.10
N ASN A 391 27.84 -24.13 -4.31
CA ASN A 391 27.29 -23.81 -5.62
C ASN A 391 27.17 -22.29 -5.88
N ARG A 392 27.70 -21.45 -5.00
CA ARG A 392 27.52 -19.98 -5.10
C ARG A 392 28.04 -19.39 -6.41
N ASP A 393 29.16 -19.86 -6.92
CA ASP A 393 29.72 -19.34 -8.16
C ASP A 393 28.94 -19.82 -9.38
N PHE A 394 28.38 -21.01 -9.34
CA PHE A 394 27.43 -21.47 -10.34
C PHE A 394 26.18 -20.56 -10.35
N TYR A 395 25.58 -20.30 -9.19
CA TYR A 395 24.42 -19.41 -9.12
C TYR A 395 24.74 -18.03 -9.71
N LYS A 396 25.85 -17.42 -9.29
CA LYS A 396 26.26 -16.11 -9.83
C LYS A 396 26.43 -16.10 -11.35
N SER A 397 26.91 -17.19 -11.94
CA SER A 397 27.08 -17.27 -13.40
C SER A 397 25.76 -17.28 -14.16
N LYS A 398 24.65 -17.69 -13.51
CA LYS A 398 23.31 -17.81 -14.12
C LYS A 398 22.40 -16.62 -13.85
N VAL A 399 22.63 -15.86 -12.78
CA VAL A 399 21.85 -14.68 -12.37
C VAL A 399 21.67 -13.62 -13.49
N PRO A 400 22.66 -13.32 -14.34
CA PRO A 400 22.47 -12.33 -15.41
C PRO A 400 21.32 -12.63 -16.36
N ALA A 401 20.99 -13.90 -16.62
CA ALA A 401 19.85 -14.29 -17.44
C ALA A 401 18.51 -13.91 -16.78
N ALA A 402 18.39 -14.08 -15.46
CA ALA A 402 17.22 -13.66 -14.70
C ALA A 402 17.08 -12.12 -14.63
N GLU A 403 18.21 -11.42 -14.43
CA GLU A 403 18.21 -9.94 -14.42
C GLU A 403 17.81 -9.37 -15.78
N ALA A 404 18.23 -10.01 -16.88
CA ALA A 404 17.86 -9.62 -18.23
C ALA A 404 16.33 -9.64 -18.47
N LEU A 405 15.61 -10.59 -17.88
CA LEU A 405 14.15 -10.66 -17.97
C LEU A 405 13.46 -9.43 -17.36
N LEU A 406 13.93 -8.98 -16.19
CA LEU A 406 13.29 -7.88 -15.47
C LEU A 406 13.76 -6.52 -15.95
N PHE A 407 15.05 -6.42 -16.30
CA PHE A 407 15.71 -5.14 -16.48
C PHE A 407 16.39 -5.01 -17.84
N GLY A 408 16.25 -6.01 -18.74
CA GLY A 408 16.88 -6.03 -20.05
C GLY A 408 16.51 -4.81 -20.89
N SER A 409 15.24 -4.40 -20.86
CA SER A 409 14.72 -3.25 -21.60
C SER A 409 15.12 -1.88 -21.03
N LEU A 410 15.61 -1.82 -19.78
CA LEU A 410 16.03 -0.56 -19.19
C LEU A 410 17.36 -0.08 -19.77
N PRO A 411 17.51 1.23 -20.01
CA PRO A 411 18.76 1.78 -20.50
C PRO A 411 19.87 1.69 -19.44
N TRP A 412 21.09 1.49 -19.90
CA TRP A 412 22.26 1.68 -19.07
C TRP A 412 22.51 3.17 -18.82
N ILE A 413 22.74 3.53 -17.57
CA ILE A 413 23.12 4.88 -17.14
C ILE A 413 24.54 4.79 -16.60
N ASP A 414 25.45 5.60 -17.17
CA ASP A 414 26.79 5.76 -16.64
C ASP A 414 26.73 6.34 -15.23
N ALA A 415 27.57 5.82 -14.37
CA ALA A 415 27.63 6.22 -12.97
C ALA A 415 29.06 6.10 -12.44
N CYS A 416 29.32 6.68 -11.30
CA CYS A 416 30.52 6.39 -10.51
C CYS A 416 30.17 6.15 -9.03
N VAL A 417 31.09 5.45 -8.38
CA VAL A 417 30.97 5.11 -6.96
C VAL A 417 31.41 6.27 -6.09
N GLY A 418 30.68 6.57 -5.03
CA GLY A 418 31.04 7.54 -4.01
C GLY A 418 31.53 6.88 -2.72
N GLU A 419 31.49 7.65 -1.63
CA GLU A 419 31.95 7.21 -0.33
C GLU A 419 31.00 6.18 0.31
N LYS A 420 31.59 5.31 1.12
CA LYS A 420 30.87 4.41 2.01
C LYS A 420 30.44 5.17 3.26
N TYR A 421 29.20 5.00 3.64
CA TYR A 421 28.68 5.59 4.87
C TYR A 421 27.68 4.67 5.58
N ALA A 422 27.49 4.89 6.87
CA ALA A 422 26.47 4.24 7.67
C ALA A 422 25.69 5.30 8.46
N ALA A 423 24.41 5.06 8.67
CA ALA A 423 23.63 5.92 9.57
C ALA A 423 24.05 5.64 11.03
N PRO A 424 24.05 6.66 11.90
CA PRO A 424 24.36 6.49 13.32
C PRO A 424 23.49 5.37 13.94
N GLY A 425 24.13 4.44 14.66
CA GLY A 425 23.48 3.26 15.27
C GLY A 425 23.11 2.14 14.28
N LYS A 426 23.59 2.20 13.03
CA LYS A 426 23.36 1.18 11.98
C LYS A 426 24.64 0.84 11.23
N GLU A 427 25.77 0.77 11.93
CA GLU A 427 27.09 0.52 11.34
C GLU A 427 27.15 -0.77 10.52
N ASN A 428 26.37 -1.80 10.92
CA ASN A 428 26.25 -3.07 10.21
C ASN A 428 25.45 -3.00 8.90
N LYS A 429 24.83 -1.85 8.60
CA LYS A 429 24.04 -1.61 7.38
C LYS A 429 24.63 -0.48 6.55
N SER A 430 25.91 -0.58 6.25
CA SER A 430 26.61 0.40 5.44
C SER A 430 26.02 0.50 4.02
N LYS A 431 26.02 1.71 3.50
CA LYS A 431 25.59 2.06 2.15
C LYS A 431 26.74 2.71 1.38
N ARG A 432 26.61 2.67 0.07
CA ARG A 432 27.52 3.35 -0.86
C ARG A 432 26.72 4.38 -1.66
N THR A 433 27.26 5.59 -1.76
CA THR A 433 26.71 6.60 -2.66
C THR A 433 27.02 6.23 -4.11
N ILE A 434 26.09 6.46 -5.01
CA ILE A 434 26.25 6.29 -6.46
C ILE A 434 25.85 7.61 -7.11
N PHE A 435 26.69 8.12 -8.02
CA PHE A 435 26.45 9.32 -8.79
C PHE A 435 26.07 8.93 -10.21
N LEU A 436 24.84 9.23 -10.61
CA LEU A 436 24.29 8.93 -11.93
C LEU A 436 24.58 10.08 -12.88
N LYS A 437 25.13 9.79 -14.05
CA LYS A 437 25.33 10.79 -15.11
C LYS A 437 24.00 11.33 -15.60
N THR A 438 23.88 12.64 -15.67
CA THR A 438 22.73 13.35 -16.23
C THR A 438 23.20 14.43 -17.21
N ALA A 439 22.26 15.12 -17.84
CA ALA A 439 22.59 16.21 -18.77
C ALA A 439 23.22 17.44 -18.08
N SER A 440 23.06 17.56 -16.75
CA SER A 440 23.62 18.68 -15.96
C SER A 440 24.49 18.16 -14.82
N LEU A 441 24.04 18.21 -13.59
CA LEU A 441 24.76 17.70 -12.43
C LEU A 441 24.37 16.24 -12.16
N PRO A 442 25.33 15.36 -11.82
CA PRO A 442 25.03 13.98 -11.43
C PRO A 442 23.99 13.92 -10.30
N THR A 443 23.09 12.96 -10.41
CA THR A 443 22.08 12.71 -9.37
C THR A 443 22.59 11.67 -8.40
N GLU A 444 22.47 11.95 -7.09
CA GLU A 444 22.84 11.02 -6.04
C GLU A 444 21.75 9.97 -5.81
N THR A 445 22.19 8.73 -5.68
CA THR A 445 21.42 7.65 -5.08
C THR A 445 22.30 6.86 -4.12
N SER A 446 21.73 5.87 -3.44
CA SER A 446 22.51 5.01 -2.56
C SER A 446 22.07 3.56 -2.65
N ILE A 447 23.01 2.66 -2.55
CA ILE A 447 22.78 1.21 -2.49
C ILE A 447 23.39 0.63 -1.23
N PRO A 448 22.87 -0.51 -0.71
CA PRO A 448 23.54 -1.27 0.33
C PRO A 448 24.93 -1.71 -0.16
N GLU A 449 25.95 -1.64 0.69
CA GLU A 449 27.31 -2.08 0.36
C GLU A 449 27.35 -3.55 -0.09
N SER A 450 26.47 -4.39 0.48
CA SER A 450 26.32 -5.79 0.09
C SER A 450 25.95 -5.99 -1.38
N LYS A 451 25.32 -4.99 -2.01
CA LYS A 451 24.93 -5.07 -3.42
C LYS A 451 26.14 -4.98 -4.38
N LEU A 452 27.26 -4.45 -3.91
CA LEU A 452 28.52 -4.45 -4.66
C LEU A 452 29.17 -5.83 -4.72
N GLY A 453 28.76 -6.77 -3.85
CA GLY A 453 29.31 -8.12 -3.79
C GLY A 453 30.78 -8.13 -3.40
N HIS A 454 31.61 -8.81 -4.18
CA HIS A 454 33.06 -8.91 -3.94
C HIS A 454 33.87 -7.82 -4.68
N ARG A 455 33.21 -6.86 -5.34
CA ARG A 455 33.90 -5.79 -6.06
C ARG A 455 34.62 -4.88 -5.08
N LYS A 456 35.90 -4.68 -5.33
CA LYS A 456 36.75 -3.73 -4.59
C LYS A 456 36.71 -2.39 -5.34
N LEU A 457 35.64 -1.63 -5.14
CA LEU A 457 35.46 -0.34 -5.78
C LEU A 457 35.87 0.80 -4.83
N SER A 458 36.65 1.68 -5.34
CA SER A 458 37.09 2.93 -4.69
C SER A 458 36.21 4.10 -5.11
N PRO A 459 36.09 5.16 -4.27
CA PRO A 459 35.41 6.38 -4.69
C PRO A 459 35.98 6.95 -5.99
N GLY A 460 35.10 7.22 -6.94
CA GLY A 460 35.43 7.67 -8.27
C GLY A 460 35.47 6.59 -9.35
N ASP A 461 35.47 5.31 -8.97
CA ASP A 461 35.46 4.22 -9.93
C ASP A 461 34.19 4.24 -10.79
N ALA A 462 34.40 3.98 -12.08
CA ALA A 462 33.34 4.02 -13.06
C ALA A 462 32.53 2.72 -13.07
N ILE A 463 31.22 2.87 -13.05
CA ILE A 463 30.24 1.81 -13.18
C ILE A 463 29.14 2.22 -14.13
N ARG A 464 28.30 1.28 -14.54
CA ARG A 464 27.01 1.58 -15.16
C ARG A 464 25.90 0.85 -14.43
N VAL A 465 24.74 1.47 -14.43
CA VAL A 465 23.60 0.94 -13.68
C VAL A 465 22.33 0.92 -14.53
N LYS A 466 21.42 -0.02 -14.23
CA LYS A 466 20.04 0.01 -14.67
C LYS A 466 19.14 0.24 -13.48
N GLY A 467 18.13 1.07 -13.64
CA GLY A 467 17.20 1.39 -12.56
C GLY A 467 16.08 2.30 -13.01
N GLU A 468 15.22 2.68 -12.09
CA GLU A 468 14.08 3.57 -12.31
C GLU A 468 13.92 4.54 -11.13
N PHE A 469 13.29 5.68 -11.40
CA PHE A 469 12.86 6.59 -10.33
C PHE A 469 11.59 6.06 -9.68
N ASP A 470 11.56 6.08 -8.36
CA ASP A 470 10.34 5.81 -7.58
C ASP A 470 9.43 7.06 -7.53
N ASP A 471 8.22 6.91 -6.92
CA ASP A 471 7.24 7.99 -6.78
C ASP A 471 7.78 9.19 -5.98
N ASN A 472 8.83 8.99 -5.18
CA ASN A 472 9.52 10.04 -4.42
C ASN A 472 10.71 10.65 -5.18
N GLN A 473 10.82 10.39 -6.49
CA GLN A 473 11.92 10.85 -7.35
C GLN A 473 13.29 10.34 -6.88
N ARG A 474 13.35 9.16 -6.23
CA ARG A 474 14.61 8.51 -5.86
C ARG A 474 14.92 7.42 -6.85
N PHE A 475 16.15 7.42 -7.38
CA PHE A 475 16.56 6.38 -8.32
C PHE A 475 16.88 5.08 -7.59
N LYS A 476 16.18 4.00 -7.95
CA LYS A 476 16.39 2.66 -7.42
C LYS A 476 17.25 1.86 -8.40
N VAL A 477 18.47 1.54 -7.99
CA VAL A 477 19.40 0.72 -8.79
C VAL A 477 18.96 -0.75 -8.71
N PHE A 478 18.79 -1.39 -9.88
CA PHE A 478 18.47 -2.81 -10.00
C PHE A 478 19.71 -3.63 -10.35
N VAL A 479 20.40 -3.27 -11.43
CA VAL A 479 21.60 -3.95 -11.94
C VAL A 479 22.77 -2.98 -11.92
N LEU A 480 23.97 -3.50 -11.68
CA LEU A 480 25.23 -2.76 -11.64
C LEU A 480 26.32 -3.56 -12.33
N GLU A 481 27.07 -2.91 -13.21
CA GLU A 481 28.25 -3.47 -13.88
C GLU A 481 29.45 -2.52 -13.80
N ASP A 482 30.64 -3.10 -13.83
CA ASP A 482 31.88 -2.33 -13.92
C ASP A 482 32.00 -1.73 -15.32
N ARG A 483 32.52 -0.50 -15.43
CA ARG A 483 32.75 0.21 -16.69
C ARG A 483 34.16 0.73 -16.73
N VAL A 484 34.79 0.66 -17.88
CA VAL A 484 36.08 1.30 -18.12
C VAL A 484 35.86 2.78 -18.40
N ALA A 485 36.61 3.65 -17.75
CA ALA A 485 36.61 5.08 -17.95
C ALA A 485 38.05 5.60 -18.01
N GLU A 486 38.29 6.67 -18.75
CA GLU A 486 39.60 7.27 -18.88
C GLU A 486 40.11 7.91 -17.59
N SER A 487 39.21 8.34 -16.74
CA SER A 487 39.53 8.96 -15.44
C SER A 487 38.48 8.65 -14.39
N GLY A 488 38.87 8.71 -13.12
CA GLY A 488 37.89 8.66 -12.02
C GLY A 488 36.95 9.87 -12.03
N TRP A 489 35.72 9.66 -11.52
CA TRP A 489 34.68 10.70 -11.42
C TRP A 489 34.20 11.26 -12.77
N ASP A 490 34.32 10.50 -13.85
CA ASP A 490 34.03 10.88 -15.23
C ASP A 490 32.57 11.27 -15.50
N VAL A 491 31.63 10.98 -14.58
CA VAL A 491 30.24 11.40 -14.68
C VAL A 491 30.00 12.84 -14.24
N PHE A 492 30.99 13.46 -13.60
CA PHE A 492 30.90 14.85 -13.17
C PHE A 492 31.37 15.78 -14.31
N PRO A 493 30.55 16.75 -14.73
CA PRO A 493 30.99 17.76 -15.65
C PRO A 493 32.07 18.65 -15.01
N GLU A 494 32.98 19.17 -15.81
CA GLU A 494 33.89 20.18 -15.34
C GLU A 494 33.15 21.52 -15.21
N LEU A 495 32.91 21.92 -13.97
CA LEU A 495 32.21 23.16 -13.65
C LEU A 495 33.22 24.21 -13.21
N VAL A 496 33.17 25.37 -13.83
CA VAL A 496 33.96 26.51 -13.43
C VAL A 496 33.04 27.64 -12.99
N GLY A 497 33.12 27.98 -11.74
CA GLY A 497 32.38 29.07 -11.12
C GLY A 497 33.28 30.20 -10.67
N VAL A 498 32.69 31.18 -10.01
CA VAL A 498 33.38 32.29 -9.37
C VAL A 498 33.07 32.29 -7.85
N VAL A 499 34.05 32.59 -7.03
CA VAL A 499 33.87 32.86 -5.62
C VAL A 499 33.31 34.27 -5.48
N ASP A 500 32.05 34.40 -5.08
CA ASP A 500 31.43 35.71 -4.89
C ASP A 500 31.57 36.23 -3.45
N HIS A 501 31.72 35.35 -2.48
CA HIS A 501 31.89 35.75 -1.08
C HIS A 501 32.69 34.74 -0.27
N VAL A 502 33.60 35.23 0.60
CA VAL A 502 34.35 34.42 1.57
C VAL A 502 34.04 34.88 2.99
N ASN A 503 33.40 34.00 3.79
CA ASN A 503 33.13 34.27 5.20
C ASN A 503 34.12 33.48 6.08
N ARG A 504 35.18 34.13 6.51
CA ARG A 504 36.23 33.49 7.33
C ARG A 504 35.80 33.19 8.73
N GLU A 505 34.84 33.96 9.30
CA GLU A 505 34.32 33.72 10.65
C GLU A 505 33.49 32.43 10.70
N LYS A 506 32.70 32.18 9.65
CA LYS A 506 31.91 30.96 9.53
C LYS A 506 32.67 29.80 8.88
N GLY A 507 33.90 30.03 8.41
CA GLY A 507 34.71 29.01 7.77
C GLY A 507 34.12 28.51 6.44
N VAL A 508 33.45 29.36 5.64
CA VAL A 508 32.81 28.98 4.40
C VAL A 508 33.07 30.00 3.28
N LEU A 509 33.08 29.54 2.04
CA LEU A 509 32.96 30.39 0.87
C LEU A 509 31.64 30.11 0.15
N HIS A 510 31.14 31.12 -0.55
CA HIS A 510 30.03 30.99 -1.49
C HIS A 510 30.55 31.08 -2.91
N PHE A 511 30.02 30.19 -3.79
CA PHE A 511 30.40 30.14 -5.21
C PHE A 511 29.16 30.18 -6.08
N ILE A 512 29.34 30.68 -7.32
CA ILE A 512 28.28 30.76 -8.31
C ILE A 512 28.82 30.20 -9.64
N VAL A 513 28.13 29.19 -10.18
CA VAL A 513 28.40 28.62 -11.51
C VAL A 513 27.46 29.25 -12.55
N ASP A 514 26.20 29.40 -12.19
CA ASP A 514 25.17 30.14 -12.90
C ASP A 514 24.02 30.53 -11.93
N ARG A 515 22.89 31.02 -12.45
CA ARG A 515 21.73 31.42 -11.59
C ARG A 515 20.99 30.26 -10.96
N GLU A 516 21.19 29.04 -11.46
CA GLU A 516 20.54 27.83 -10.97
C GLU A 516 21.50 26.96 -10.13
N ILE A 517 22.81 27.21 -10.25
CA ILE A 517 23.86 26.44 -9.61
C ILE A 517 24.74 27.40 -8.80
N ASP A 518 24.41 27.56 -7.56
CA ASP A 518 25.20 28.27 -6.55
C ASP A 518 25.26 27.44 -5.26
N GLY A 519 26.16 27.77 -4.37
CA GLY A 519 26.28 27.02 -3.12
C GLY A 519 27.39 27.50 -2.21
N VAL A 520 27.54 26.76 -1.13
CA VAL A 520 28.53 27.04 -0.08
C VAL A 520 29.48 25.85 0.04
N ALA A 521 30.78 26.12 0.14
CA ALA A 521 31.81 25.13 0.40
C ALA A 521 32.51 25.46 1.73
N PRO A 522 32.74 24.46 2.61
CA PRO A 522 33.52 24.63 3.84
C PRO A 522 34.99 24.90 3.50
N LEU A 523 35.59 25.94 4.08
CA LEU A 523 37.01 26.27 3.88
C LEU A 523 37.94 25.15 4.35
N SER A 524 37.52 24.36 5.33
CA SER A 524 38.26 23.21 5.84
C SER A 524 38.39 22.04 4.87
N GLU A 525 37.51 21.97 3.86
CA GLU A 525 37.52 20.94 2.84
C GLU A 525 38.22 21.37 1.55
N LEU A 526 38.71 22.60 1.52
CA LEU A 526 39.41 23.18 0.38
C LEU A 526 40.92 23.07 0.56
N GLY A 527 41.61 22.48 -0.43
CA GLY A 527 43.06 22.35 -0.42
C GLY A 527 43.79 23.67 -0.70
N ASP A 528 43.10 24.66 -1.26
CA ASP A 528 43.64 25.94 -1.71
C ASP A 528 43.04 27.10 -0.90
N SER A 529 43.75 28.23 -0.86
CA SER A 529 43.20 29.49 -0.33
C SER A 529 42.46 30.24 -1.42
N PHE A 530 41.26 30.68 -1.15
CA PHE A 530 40.40 31.41 -2.08
C PHE A 530 40.14 32.84 -1.63
N SER A 531 40.02 33.71 -2.62
CA SER A 531 39.60 35.11 -2.49
C SER A 531 38.36 35.38 -3.35
N GLU A 532 37.61 36.44 -3.01
CA GLU A 532 36.48 36.89 -3.83
C GLU A 532 36.94 37.22 -5.24
N GLY A 533 36.28 36.65 -6.25
CA GLY A 533 36.61 36.77 -7.66
C GLY A 533 37.49 35.67 -8.25
N ASP A 534 37.99 34.76 -7.41
CA ASP A 534 38.77 33.63 -7.92
C ASP A 534 37.90 32.70 -8.75
N SER A 535 38.50 32.13 -9.78
CA SER A 535 37.89 31.06 -10.57
C SER A 535 38.04 29.74 -9.81
N ILE A 536 36.94 29.05 -9.64
CA ILE A 536 36.88 27.81 -8.89
C ILE A 536 36.35 26.67 -9.76
N ALA A 537 37.12 25.58 -9.88
CA ALA A 537 36.64 24.34 -10.50
C ALA A 537 35.98 23.49 -9.43
N LEU A 538 34.75 23.07 -9.72
CA LEU A 538 33.84 22.45 -8.74
C LEU A 538 33.40 21.06 -9.18
N ARG A 539 33.17 20.19 -8.19
CA ARG A 539 32.48 18.93 -8.35
C ARG A 539 31.23 18.97 -7.49
N LEU A 540 30.07 18.98 -8.13
CA LEU A 540 28.76 19.12 -7.50
C LEU A 540 27.84 17.99 -7.94
N SER A 541 26.93 17.56 -7.05
CA SER A 541 25.84 16.63 -7.39
C SER A 541 24.49 17.18 -6.97
N ARG A 542 23.42 16.65 -7.57
CA ARG A 542 22.05 16.89 -7.14
C ARG A 542 21.57 15.77 -6.24
N TYR A 543 20.87 16.11 -5.17
CA TYR A 543 20.18 15.16 -4.29
C TYR A 543 18.81 15.68 -3.90
N THR A 544 17.92 14.78 -3.49
CA THR A 544 16.59 15.15 -3.01
C THR A 544 16.65 15.36 -1.51
N SER A 545 16.48 16.60 -1.06
CA SER A 545 16.36 16.98 0.35
C SER A 545 14.90 16.94 0.83
N LYS A 546 14.66 17.16 2.13
CA LYS A 546 13.29 17.32 2.68
C LYS A 546 12.55 18.54 2.10
N HIS A 547 13.27 19.49 1.53
CA HIS A 547 12.76 20.73 0.97
C HIS A 547 12.78 20.77 -0.56
N GLY A 548 13.04 19.64 -1.21
CA GLY A 548 13.15 19.51 -2.67
C GLY A 548 14.59 19.30 -3.17
N PRO A 549 14.82 19.44 -4.49
CA PRO A 549 16.14 19.27 -5.10
C PRO A 549 17.16 20.26 -4.51
N ALA A 550 18.36 19.76 -4.22
CA ALA A 550 19.46 20.55 -3.67
C ALA A 550 20.80 20.10 -4.30
N CYS A 551 21.78 20.99 -4.29
CA CYS A 551 23.15 20.70 -4.72
C CYS A 551 24.03 20.37 -3.50
N ARG A 552 24.91 19.39 -3.69
CA ARG A 552 25.93 19.02 -2.70
C ARG A 552 27.32 19.28 -3.26
N PHE A 553 28.15 19.93 -2.46
CA PHE A 553 29.56 20.13 -2.70
C PHE A 553 30.34 18.84 -2.39
N HIS A 554 31.30 18.49 -3.24
CA HIS A 554 32.20 17.35 -3.06
C HIS A 554 33.68 17.74 -3.12
N HIS A 555 34.05 18.66 -4.02
CA HIS A 555 35.42 19.06 -4.20
C HIS A 555 35.50 20.39 -4.91
N ALA A 556 36.53 21.18 -4.61
CA ALA A 556 36.91 22.35 -5.37
C ALA A 556 38.41 22.55 -5.38
N LYS A 557 38.88 23.19 -6.42
CA LYS A 557 40.27 23.67 -6.56
C LYS A 557 40.29 24.99 -7.31
N VAL A 558 41.37 25.77 -7.17
CA VAL A 558 41.59 26.95 -8.00
C VAL A 558 41.65 26.53 -9.46
N SER A 559 41.01 27.31 -10.32
CA SER A 559 40.94 27.03 -11.76
C SER A 559 41.60 28.14 -12.57
N ASP A 560 42.48 27.75 -13.52
CA ASP A 560 43.03 28.67 -14.53
C ASP A 560 42.00 29.01 -15.61
N LYS A 561 40.93 28.24 -15.72
CA LYS A 561 39.84 28.52 -16.67
C LYS A 561 38.98 29.66 -16.14
N GLN A 562 38.60 30.57 -17.04
CA GLN A 562 37.71 31.66 -16.69
C GLN A 562 36.25 31.17 -16.58
N PRO A 563 35.50 31.64 -15.58
CA PRO A 563 34.06 31.40 -15.48
C PRO A 563 33.33 32.07 -16.66
N SER A 564 32.08 31.65 -16.88
CA SER A 564 31.23 32.28 -17.89
C SER A 564 31.06 33.78 -17.63
N GLU A 565 31.02 34.59 -18.69
CA GLU A 565 30.72 36.04 -18.62
C GLU A 565 29.35 36.32 -17.97
N ARG A 566 28.47 35.32 -17.88
CA ARG A 566 27.20 35.42 -17.17
C ARG A 566 27.35 35.50 -15.65
N VAL A 567 28.52 35.15 -15.10
CA VAL A 567 28.77 35.17 -13.63
C VAL A 567 29.97 36.02 -13.25
N LYS A 568 30.93 36.29 -14.18
CA LYS A 568 32.05 37.18 -13.97
C LYS A 568 32.31 37.97 -15.23
N LYS A 569 32.32 39.30 -15.16
CA LYS A 569 32.55 40.18 -16.33
C LYS A 569 33.45 41.33 -15.97
N ARG A 570 34.17 41.87 -16.96
CA ARG A 570 34.83 43.16 -16.86
C ARG A 570 33.84 44.27 -17.21
N PHE A 571 34.05 45.45 -16.64
CA PHE A 571 33.27 46.64 -16.94
C PHE A 571 34.14 47.87 -16.97
N CYS A 572 33.73 48.88 -17.73
CA CYS A 572 34.33 50.23 -17.77
C CYS A 572 33.18 51.22 -17.97
N GLU A 573 32.71 51.83 -16.88
CA GLU A 573 31.48 52.62 -16.85
C GLU A 573 31.59 53.78 -15.87
N LYS A 574 30.74 54.80 -16.01
CA LYS A 574 30.62 55.89 -15.03
C LYS A 574 29.89 55.38 -13.79
N VAL A 575 30.39 55.81 -12.63
CA VAL A 575 29.78 55.46 -11.33
C VAL A 575 29.01 56.65 -10.79
N ARG A 576 27.83 56.37 -10.27
CA ARG A 576 27.03 57.28 -9.44
C ARG A 576 27.23 56.86 -7.97
N VAL A 577 27.70 57.82 -7.15
CA VAL A 577 27.98 57.60 -5.73
C VAL A 577 26.88 58.24 -4.88
N SER A 578 26.22 57.45 -4.00
CA SER A 578 25.22 57.92 -3.08
C SER A 578 25.33 57.17 -1.75
N ASN A 579 25.34 57.88 -0.63
CA ASN A 579 25.44 57.32 0.72
C ASN A 579 26.63 56.34 0.92
N GLY A 580 27.79 56.65 0.25
CA GLY A 580 28.97 55.80 0.34
C GLY A 580 28.94 54.54 -0.48
N MET A 581 27.90 54.30 -1.27
CA MET A 581 27.74 53.21 -2.22
C MET A 581 27.78 53.71 -3.65
N GLY A 582 28.35 52.92 -4.56
CA GLY A 582 28.40 53.23 -5.98
C GLY A 582 27.48 52.32 -6.80
N PHE A 583 26.94 52.87 -7.91
CA PHE A 583 26.22 52.10 -8.92
C PHE A 583 26.68 52.59 -10.29
N THR A 584 27.05 51.67 -11.19
CA THR A 584 27.41 52.01 -12.55
C THR A 584 26.18 52.21 -13.44
N GLU A 585 26.40 52.63 -14.71
CA GLU A 585 25.30 52.81 -15.68
C GLU A 585 24.53 51.52 -15.93
N SER A 586 25.19 50.35 -15.89
CA SER A 586 24.54 49.02 -15.98
C SER A 586 24.16 48.42 -14.63
N GLU A 587 23.95 49.25 -13.61
CA GLU A 587 23.50 48.86 -12.27
C GLU A 587 24.45 47.87 -11.53
N ILE A 588 25.75 47.93 -11.80
CA ILE A 588 26.73 47.15 -11.02
C ILE A 588 26.91 47.87 -9.67
N TYR A 589 26.62 47.15 -8.59
CA TYR A 589 26.82 47.62 -7.23
C TYR A 589 28.31 47.68 -6.88
N VAL A 590 28.81 48.86 -6.49
CA VAL A 590 30.17 49.08 -6.00
C VAL A 590 30.11 49.22 -4.47
N PRO A 591 30.68 48.26 -3.71
CA PRO A 591 30.61 48.25 -2.25
C PRO A 591 31.36 49.46 -1.62
N PRO A 592 30.92 49.92 -0.43
CA PRO A 592 31.56 51.04 0.28
C PRO A 592 33.08 50.93 0.46
N PRO A 593 33.67 49.76 0.75
CA PRO A 593 35.12 49.62 0.85
C PRO A 593 35.88 49.96 -0.44
N LEU A 594 35.28 49.63 -1.62
CA LEU A 594 35.89 49.98 -2.92
C LEU A 594 35.71 51.46 -3.20
N VAL A 595 34.53 52.04 -2.91
CA VAL A 595 34.27 53.47 -3.05
C VAL A 595 35.26 54.28 -2.22
N SER A 596 35.48 53.91 -0.97
CA SER A 596 36.38 54.60 -0.06
C SER A 596 37.86 54.42 -0.43
N ARG A 597 38.28 53.20 -0.76
CA ARG A 597 39.68 52.86 -1.11
C ARG A 597 40.12 53.65 -2.38
N HIS A 598 39.25 53.75 -3.36
CA HIS A 598 39.53 54.41 -4.64
C HIS A 598 39.07 55.88 -4.67
N ARG A 599 38.56 56.42 -3.56
CA ARG A 599 38.05 57.80 -3.41
C ARG A 599 37.12 58.20 -4.56
N LEU A 600 36.16 57.32 -4.89
CA LEU A 600 35.25 57.54 -5.99
C LEU A 600 34.24 58.64 -5.69
N ASN A 601 34.00 59.49 -6.68
CA ASN A 601 33.01 60.54 -6.66
C ASN A 601 32.00 60.30 -7.78
N ASP A 602 30.88 60.99 -7.70
CA ASP A 602 29.84 60.92 -8.73
C ASP A 602 30.38 61.31 -10.11
N GLY A 603 30.09 60.52 -11.15
CA GLY A 603 30.52 60.74 -12.51
C GLY A 603 31.93 60.22 -12.87
N HIS A 604 32.73 59.68 -11.92
CA HIS A 604 34.00 59.05 -12.26
C HIS A 604 33.80 57.84 -13.18
N THR A 605 34.65 57.70 -14.18
CA THR A 605 34.73 56.48 -15.00
C THR A 605 35.62 55.49 -14.26
N VAL A 606 35.13 54.27 -14.07
CA VAL A 606 35.84 53.22 -13.38
C VAL A 606 35.84 51.96 -14.21
N SER A 607 37.00 51.31 -14.27
CA SER A 607 37.12 49.97 -14.86
C SER A 607 37.30 48.94 -13.75
N GLY A 608 36.84 47.71 -13.99
CA GLY A 608 36.95 46.70 -12.95
C GLY A 608 36.39 45.35 -13.34
N THR A 609 36.27 44.49 -12.32
CA THR A 609 35.66 43.17 -12.45
C THR A 609 34.43 43.08 -11.54
N ALA A 610 33.32 42.61 -12.10
CA ALA A 610 32.09 42.35 -11.37
C ALA A 610 31.75 40.85 -11.42
N VAL A 611 31.19 40.37 -10.32
CA VAL A 611 30.64 39.02 -10.17
C VAL A 611 29.15 39.07 -9.96
N LEU A 612 28.45 38.08 -10.45
CA LEU A 612 27.03 37.87 -10.15
C LEU A 612 26.90 37.61 -8.64
N SER A 613 25.91 38.17 -7.99
CA SER A 613 25.65 37.99 -6.56
C SER A 613 24.16 38.03 -6.27
N PHE A 614 23.68 37.19 -5.33
CA PHE A 614 22.26 37.17 -4.95
C PHE A 614 22.02 38.13 -3.78
N ASN A 615 21.16 39.10 -3.98
CA ASN A 615 20.71 40.03 -2.94
C ASN A 615 19.57 39.44 -2.12
N LYS A 616 19.87 38.90 -0.95
CA LYS A 616 18.86 38.27 -0.05
C LYS A 616 17.74 39.22 0.40
N LYS A 617 18.03 40.54 0.52
CA LYS A 617 17.02 41.52 0.96
C LYS A 617 15.98 41.82 -0.13
N ARG A 618 16.42 41.81 -1.40
CA ARG A 618 15.58 42.11 -2.56
C ARG A 618 15.14 40.86 -3.31
N SER A 619 15.63 39.69 -2.88
CA SER A 619 15.38 38.37 -3.54
C SER A 619 15.64 38.39 -5.04
N ASN A 620 16.71 39.06 -5.46
CA ASN A 620 17.09 39.18 -6.87
C ASN A 620 18.61 39.03 -7.10
N TRP A 621 18.95 38.60 -8.31
CA TRP A 621 20.32 38.56 -8.79
C TRP A 621 20.76 39.94 -9.29
N GLY A 622 21.98 40.37 -8.94
CA GLY A 622 22.61 41.62 -9.38
C GLY A 622 24.10 41.43 -9.56
N TRP A 623 24.74 42.44 -10.11
CA TRP A 623 26.20 42.46 -10.29
C TRP A 623 26.84 43.24 -9.14
N ARG A 624 27.95 42.72 -8.61
CA ARG A 624 28.74 43.36 -7.57
C ARG A 624 30.18 43.47 -8.01
N ALA A 625 30.74 44.68 -7.98
CA ALA A 625 32.16 44.92 -8.22
C ALA A 625 33.00 44.28 -7.09
N ILE A 626 34.04 43.58 -7.47
CA ILE A 626 35.04 42.95 -6.56
C ILE A 626 36.40 43.61 -6.66
N SER A 627 36.69 44.24 -7.80
CA SER A 627 37.90 45.04 -8.02
C SER A 627 37.60 46.25 -8.88
N ILE A 628 38.33 47.34 -8.65
CA ILE A 628 38.27 48.57 -9.45
C ILE A 628 39.68 49.03 -9.68
N ALA A 629 39.96 49.56 -10.89
CA ALA A 629 41.10 50.36 -11.24
C ALA A 629 40.58 51.74 -11.66
N ASN A 630 41.21 52.81 -11.18
CA ASN A 630 40.96 54.16 -11.69
C ASN A 630 41.78 54.32 -12.98
N ASP A 631 41.14 54.74 -14.04
CA ASP A 631 41.85 55.11 -15.28
C ASP A 631 42.62 56.41 -15.11
#